data_b48ef195c63f8f11ddd981213ba1a0f1
#
_entry.id   b48ef195c63f8f11ddd981213ba1a0f1
#
_cell.length_a   1.000
_cell.length_b   1.000
_cell.length_c   1.000
_cell.angle_alpha   90.00
_cell.angle_beta   90.00
_cell.angle_gamma   90.00
#
_symmetry.space_group_name_H-M   'P 1'
#
loop_
_entity.id
_entity.type
_entity.pdbx_description
1 polymer ?
#
loop_
_entity_poly.entity_id
_entity_poly.type
_entity_poly.pdbx_seq_one_letter_code
_entity_poly.pdbx_strand_id
1 'polypeptide(L)'
;MENTSNITNKNHNIIEEEDNKEVILNKDDIEYGNKYKISINTLKELKKYFDGIITDKEDEENFCYNNWMERFEENPYKFMEVDGFGFKRCDTLAKKIGFDMESPFRILAYVNRAIELNSNGSTILIFTDIVGIIKRDLEIKDVKKIMKILMSKKGQFTLLDSHCKRLSVEEIMKYNRVPEYVTTNAWYNAEKFCYEWLLNLSKMPTTNIDINITENVLDKVKTLNKKQKEIVENIINKNINIIIGKSGSGKSYVTKQVLNILDGYGFSYCLLTPTGIASINLKEKTNKSVQTIHRRYFTKNKKNEIKPIKEDYVIIDEIGMLGADHFNMLSRLIPNKDKRVIFIGDANQLPSISAGDFLSSITKLIRKGKFDGEIFELSEIMRASYETFVPYLCNMFCGYEKFNKNILNKKLKNVTFLKRQNDICQQIKEVMEINNWDFHNTAILIPQKVGDYGCNKINDFFQQMNKSEVLFKDKFKCFKRGDKLMHIKNNNKLKIYNGEWIEIIDVIKEESESEEDTTYLFKRYGTETSEKNILSYDLETISNEVMVAYAVTVHKCQGSTIKNVIFIAIPEHQYMLTRELVYTGMSRTADNLVIIGEEQALEKSSFRKVSNTRRTFLELLCKML
;
A
#
# COMPACT_ATOMS: atom_id res chain seq x y z
N MET A 1 -17.40 24.75 -9.57
CA MET A 1 -16.43 24.21 -8.58
C MET A 1 -15.83 22.94 -9.16
N GLU A 2 -15.24 23.06 -10.29
CA GLU A 2 -14.51 22.05 -11.06
C GLU A 2 -13.11 22.58 -11.26
N ASN A 3 -12.13 21.70 -11.24
CA ASN A 3 -10.70 21.95 -11.45
C ASN A 3 -9.82 22.01 -10.19
N THR A 4 -9.52 20.84 -9.60
CA THR A 4 -8.23 20.66 -8.88
C THR A 4 -7.82 19.19 -8.67
N SER A 5 -8.45 18.22 -9.33
CA SER A 5 -8.10 16.79 -9.15
C SER A 5 -7.53 16.09 -10.40
N ASN A 6 -7.24 16.81 -11.46
CA ASN A 6 -6.78 16.22 -12.74
C ASN A 6 -5.26 16.29 -12.98
N ILE A 7 -4.48 16.90 -12.09
CA ILE A 7 -3.07 17.21 -12.40
C ILE A 7 -2.13 16.04 -12.13
N THR A 8 -2.41 15.17 -11.16
CA THR A 8 -1.45 14.09 -10.80
C THR A 8 -1.56 12.81 -11.62
N ASN A 9 -2.67 12.59 -12.36
CA ASN A 9 -2.87 11.34 -13.10
C ASN A 9 -2.79 11.46 -14.63
N LYS A 10 -2.72 12.67 -15.19
CA LYS A 10 -2.52 12.82 -16.63
C LYS A 10 -1.06 12.70 -17.05
N ASN A 11 -0.13 13.08 -16.17
CA ASN A 11 1.30 13.05 -16.48
C ASN A 11 1.89 11.63 -16.54
N HIS A 12 1.22 10.60 -15.98
CA HIS A 12 1.72 9.21 -16.08
C HIS A 12 1.37 8.52 -17.40
N ASN A 13 0.35 8.99 -18.14
CA ASN A 13 -0.08 8.31 -19.37
C ASN A 13 0.42 8.98 -20.66
N ILE A 14 1.02 10.18 -20.60
CA ILE A 14 1.54 10.89 -21.79
C ILE A 14 3.06 10.72 -21.92
N ILE A 15 3.74 10.38 -20.82
CA ILE A 15 5.20 10.13 -20.82
C ILE A 15 5.54 8.77 -21.45
N GLU A 16 4.58 7.87 -21.64
CA GLU A 16 4.82 6.50 -22.13
C GLU A 16 5.03 6.38 -23.66
N GLU A 17 4.75 7.40 -24.47
CA GLU A 17 4.95 7.34 -25.93
C GLU A 17 6.20 8.10 -26.46
N GLU A 18 6.91 8.88 -25.62
CA GLU A 18 8.08 9.65 -26.05
C GLU A 18 9.43 9.21 -25.43
N ASP A 19 9.49 8.07 -24.74
CA ASP A 19 10.62 7.71 -23.88
C ASP A 19 11.90 7.26 -24.61
N ASN A 20 11.89 7.11 -25.94
CA ASN A 20 13.03 6.59 -26.72
C ASN A 20 13.81 7.63 -27.56
N LYS A 21 13.55 8.94 -27.42
CA LYS A 21 14.42 9.92 -28.07
C LYS A 21 15.62 10.22 -27.19
N GLU A 22 16.80 9.89 -27.68
CA GLU A 22 18.05 10.26 -27.01
C GLU A 22 18.11 11.78 -26.84
N VAL A 23 18.17 12.25 -25.58
CA VAL A 23 18.25 13.70 -25.26
C VAL A 23 19.60 14.24 -25.69
N ILE A 24 19.63 14.99 -26.79
CA ILE A 24 20.83 15.64 -27.30
C ILE A 24 20.99 16.99 -26.61
N LEU A 25 22.12 17.16 -25.92
CA LEU A 25 22.49 18.44 -25.33
C LEU A 25 23.16 19.34 -26.41
N ASN A 26 22.69 20.57 -26.50
CA ASN A 26 23.28 21.58 -27.36
C ASN A 26 24.45 22.32 -26.64
N LYS A 27 25.05 23.27 -27.32
CA LYS A 27 26.20 24.04 -26.78
C LYS A 27 25.82 24.83 -25.52
N ASP A 28 24.64 25.44 -25.50
CA ASP A 28 24.14 26.25 -24.40
C ASP A 28 23.86 25.37 -23.16
N ASP A 29 23.32 24.17 -23.35
CA ASP A 29 23.10 23.16 -22.29
C ASP A 29 24.45 22.80 -21.61
N ILE A 30 25.48 22.58 -22.41
CA ILE A 30 26.84 22.23 -21.91
C ILE A 30 27.47 23.41 -21.18
N GLU A 31 27.37 24.63 -21.72
CA GLU A 31 27.86 25.85 -21.08
C GLU A 31 27.15 26.08 -19.73
N TYR A 32 25.83 25.87 -19.66
CA TYR A 32 25.07 25.94 -18.43
C TYR A 32 25.55 24.90 -17.41
N GLY A 33 25.74 23.65 -17.83
CA GLY A 33 26.27 22.60 -16.99
C GLY A 33 27.66 22.91 -16.41
N ASN A 34 28.56 23.46 -17.25
CA ASN A 34 29.90 23.85 -16.83
C ASN A 34 29.87 25.02 -15.83
N LYS A 35 29.03 26.05 -16.11
CA LYS A 35 28.84 27.21 -15.23
C LYS A 35 28.42 26.80 -13.83
N TYR A 36 27.48 25.89 -13.69
CA TYR A 36 26.90 25.47 -12.41
C TYR A 36 27.45 24.13 -11.89
N LYS A 37 28.47 23.56 -12.56
CA LYS A 37 29.08 22.26 -12.20
C LYS A 37 28.06 21.14 -12.07
N ILE A 38 27.14 21.03 -13.05
CA ILE A 38 26.12 19.98 -13.16
C ILE A 38 26.65 18.90 -14.12
N SER A 39 26.51 17.63 -13.74
CA SER A 39 26.99 16.54 -14.60
C SER A 39 26.13 16.37 -15.85
N ILE A 40 26.72 15.89 -16.94
CA ILE A 40 26.06 15.66 -18.23
C ILE A 40 24.80 14.80 -18.07
N ASN A 41 24.86 13.72 -17.28
CA ASN A 41 23.71 12.86 -17.04
C ASN A 41 22.57 13.62 -16.33
N THR A 42 22.90 14.46 -15.34
CA THR A 42 21.90 15.29 -14.66
C THR A 42 21.30 16.34 -15.60
N LEU A 43 22.09 16.90 -16.52
CA LEU A 43 21.59 17.84 -17.52
C LEU A 43 20.61 17.17 -18.49
N LYS A 44 20.91 15.95 -18.96
CA LYS A 44 20.00 15.17 -19.81
C LYS A 44 18.67 14.92 -19.10
N GLU A 45 18.70 14.53 -17.83
CA GLU A 45 17.48 14.30 -17.04
C GLU A 45 16.68 15.60 -16.81
N LEU A 46 17.35 16.71 -16.48
CA LEU A 46 16.72 18.02 -16.33
C LEU A 46 16.03 18.45 -17.63
N LYS A 47 16.75 18.38 -18.74
CA LYS A 47 16.23 18.75 -20.05
C LYS A 47 15.03 17.90 -20.43
N LYS A 48 15.13 16.57 -20.30
CA LYS A 48 14.04 15.62 -20.57
C LYS A 48 12.79 15.99 -19.78
N TYR A 49 12.91 16.22 -18.48
CA TYR A 49 11.78 16.53 -17.61
C TYR A 49 11.13 17.88 -17.93
N PHE A 50 11.93 18.95 -18.00
CA PHE A 50 11.38 20.29 -18.18
C PHE A 50 10.95 20.59 -19.61
N ASP A 51 11.53 19.95 -20.64
CA ASP A 51 11.01 19.99 -22.01
C ASP A 51 9.72 19.19 -22.17
N GLY A 52 9.58 18.05 -21.48
CA GLY A 52 8.36 17.23 -21.49
C GLY A 52 7.12 17.94 -20.91
N ILE A 53 7.30 18.90 -20.02
CA ILE A 53 6.20 19.73 -19.47
C ILE A 53 5.57 20.65 -20.55
N ILE A 54 6.22 20.88 -21.69
CA ILE A 54 5.70 21.74 -22.78
C ILE A 54 4.46 21.14 -23.49
N THR A 55 4.26 19.84 -23.44
CA THR A 55 3.20 19.14 -24.19
C THR A 55 1.82 19.20 -23.54
N ASP A 56 1.70 19.62 -22.27
CA ASP A 56 0.42 19.77 -21.59
C ASP A 56 -0.20 21.15 -21.86
N LYS A 57 -1.22 21.17 -22.72
CA LYS A 57 -1.94 22.36 -23.23
C LYS A 57 -2.64 23.25 -22.19
N GLU A 58 -2.57 22.95 -20.91
CA GLU A 58 -3.26 23.72 -19.85
C GLU A 58 -2.39 24.85 -19.26
N ASP A 59 -1.10 24.92 -19.56
CA ASP A 59 -0.18 26.00 -19.10
C ASP A 59 0.03 27.12 -20.15
N GLU A 60 -0.70 27.11 -21.28
CA GLU A 60 -0.50 28.08 -22.39
C GLU A 60 -0.95 29.53 -22.07
N GLU A 61 -1.66 29.77 -20.95
CA GLU A 61 -2.26 31.12 -20.76
C GLU A 61 -1.39 32.16 -20.06
N ASN A 62 -0.21 31.84 -19.47
CA ASN A 62 0.49 32.87 -18.69
C ASN A 62 2.03 32.95 -18.67
N PHE A 63 2.85 32.07 -19.28
CA PHE A 63 4.31 32.24 -19.24
C PHE A 63 5.03 31.72 -20.49
N CYS A 64 5.64 32.64 -21.26
CA CYS A 64 6.59 32.33 -22.34
C CYS A 64 7.97 32.00 -21.74
N TYR A 65 8.22 30.74 -21.35
CA TYR A 65 9.60 30.29 -21.10
C TYR A 65 10.22 29.86 -22.42
N ASN A 66 11.40 30.43 -22.74
CA ASN A 66 12.07 30.12 -23.99
C ASN A 66 12.83 28.79 -23.97
N ASN A 67 13.14 28.23 -22.76
CA ASN A 67 13.90 26.99 -22.64
C ASN A 67 13.69 26.29 -21.27
N TRP A 68 14.17 25.06 -21.14
CA TRP A 68 14.10 24.25 -19.94
C TRP A 68 14.89 24.85 -18.75
N MET A 69 15.95 25.61 -19.00
CA MET A 69 16.80 26.21 -17.97
C MET A 69 16.04 27.27 -17.16
N GLU A 70 15.26 28.13 -17.82
CA GLU A 70 14.42 29.15 -17.16
C GLU A 70 13.39 28.51 -16.25
N ARG A 71 12.78 27.42 -16.70
CA ARG A 71 11.80 26.65 -15.90
C ARG A 71 12.46 26.01 -14.68
N PHE A 72 13.65 25.45 -14.84
CA PHE A 72 14.41 24.91 -13.73
C PHE A 72 14.84 26.01 -12.75
N GLU A 73 15.28 27.16 -13.24
CA GLU A 73 15.64 28.31 -12.40
C GLU A 73 14.44 28.91 -11.67
N GLU A 74 13.22 28.85 -12.24
CA GLU A 74 12.01 29.28 -11.55
C GLU A 74 11.66 28.38 -10.36
N ASN A 75 11.72 27.09 -10.54
CA ASN A 75 11.40 26.14 -9.47
C ASN A 75 12.18 24.82 -9.58
N PRO A 76 13.41 24.77 -9.06
CA PRO A 76 14.24 23.56 -9.12
C PRO A 76 13.65 22.36 -8.35
N TYR A 77 12.70 22.61 -7.46
CA TYR A 77 12.07 21.55 -6.63
C TYR A 77 10.96 20.79 -7.37
N LYS A 78 10.47 21.26 -8.51
CA LYS A 78 9.62 20.46 -9.41
C LYS A 78 10.32 19.16 -9.82
N PHE A 79 11.63 19.18 -9.93
CA PHE A 79 12.44 18.01 -10.29
C PHE A 79 12.42 16.87 -9.26
N MET A 80 11.82 17.08 -8.09
CA MET A 80 11.55 16.01 -7.11
C MET A 80 10.54 14.96 -7.61
N GLU A 81 9.78 15.25 -8.67
CA GLU A 81 8.86 14.32 -9.31
C GLU A 81 9.59 13.22 -10.11
N VAL A 82 10.88 13.42 -10.40
CA VAL A 82 11.71 12.46 -11.11
C VAL A 82 12.33 11.45 -10.14
N ASP A 83 12.23 10.18 -10.46
CA ASP A 83 12.81 9.11 -9.66
C ASP A 83 14.31 9.31 -9.41
N GLY A 84 14.71 9.18 -8.15
CA GLY A 84 16.11 9.41 -7.73
C GLY A 84 16.47 10.88 -7.42
N PHE A 85 15.57 11.85 -7.65
CA PHE A 85 15.79 13.26 -7.33
C PHE A 85 14.98 13.72 -6.10
N GLY A 86 15.31 13.20 -4.94
CA GLY A 86 14.73 13.68 -3.68
C GLY A 86 15.21 15.09 -3.28
N PHE A 87 14.57 15.68 -2.27
CA PHE A 87 14.81 17.05 -1.79
C PHE A 87 16.30 17.43 -1.67
N LYS A 88 17.12 16.57 -1.04
CA LYS A 88 18.56 16.88 -0.84
C LYS A 88 19.30 17.11 -2.15
N ARG A 89 18.99 16.34 -3.19
CA ARG A 89 19.63 16.46 -4.50
C ARG A 89 19.15 17.71 -5.22
N CYS A 90 17.85 18.00 -5.19
CA CYS A 90 17.29 19.23 -5.74
C CYS A 90 17.79 20.48 -4.98
N ASP A 91 17.88 20.43 -3.65
CA ASP A 91 18.41 21.54 -2.84
C ASP A 91 19.89 21.84 -3.13
N THR A 92 20.69 20.78 -3.41
CA THR A 92 22.08 20.94 -3.86
C THR A 92 22.17 21.61 -5.23
N LEU A 93 21.31 21.26 -6.17
CA LEU A 93 21.24 21.88 -7.49
C LEU A 93 20.76 23.33 -7.38
N ALA A 94 19.72 23.60 -6.60
CA ALA A 94 19.19 24.94 -6.34
C ALA A 94 20.28 25.88 -5.78
N LYS A 95 21.06 25.39 -4.81
CA LYS A 95 22.21 26.16 -4.27
C LYS A 95 23.27 26.48 -5.32
N LYS A 96 23.57 25.56 -6.24
CA LYS A 96 24.55 25.77 -7.30
C LYS A 96 24.13 26.86 -8.26
N ILE A 97 22.85 26.97 -8.62
CA ILE A 97 22.34 28.02 -9.51
C ILE A 97 22.05 29.33 -8.79
N GLY A 98 22.29 29.41 -7.46
CA GLY A 98 22.07 30.64 -6.68
C GLY A 98 20.58 30.91 -6.39
N PHE A 99 19.75 29.86 -6.35
CA PHE A 99 18.32 29.97 -6.04
C PHE A 99 18.08 30.53 -4.64
N ASP A 100 17.00 31.30 -4.47
CA ASP A 100 16.65 31.87 -3.15
C ASP A 100 16.34 30.80 -2.11
N MET A 101 17.18 30.71 -1.10
CA MET A 101 17.08 29.71 -0.02
C MET A 101 15.91 29.98 0.94
N GLU A 102 15.28 31.14 0.89
CA GLU A 102 14.03 31.46 1.60
C GLU A 102 12.79 31.38 0.71
N SER A 103 12.95 30.92 -0.51
CA SER A 103 11.86 30.77 -1.47
C SER A 103 10.71 29.91 -0.94
N PRO A 104 9.44 30.31 -1.18
CA PRO A 104 8.29 29.48 -0.88
C PRO A 104 8.37 28.07 -1.48
N PHE A 105 8.94 27.90 -2.68
CA PHE A 105 9.08 26.60 -3.33
C PHE A 105 9.98 25.65 -2.53
N ARG A 106 11.09 26.15 -2.01
CA ARG A 106 11.99 25.37 -1.15
C ARG A 106 11.29 24.92 0.13
N ILE A 107 10.58 25.85 0.78
CA ILE A 107 9.88 25.56 2.04
C ILE A 107 8.78 24.52 1.82
N LEU A 108 7.96 24.69 0.77
CA LEU A 108 6.88 23.75 0.45
C LEU A 108 7.41 22.36 0.09
N ALA A 109 8.46 22.27 -0.73
CA ALA A 109 9.11 21.01 -1.09
C ALA A 109 9.66 20.29 0.15
N TYR A 110 10.32 21.04 1.05
CA TYR A 110 10.83 20.48 2.29
C TYR A 110 9.71 20.01 3.22
N VAL A 111 8.64 20.77 3.36
CA VAL A 111 7.50 20.42 4.21
C VAL A 111 6.79 19.16 3.70
N ASN A 112 6.59 19.02 2.40
CA ASN A 112 6.06 17.78 1.80
C ASN A 112 6.92 16.58 2.21
N ARG A 113 8.22 16.68 2.01
CA ARG A 113 9.16 15.62 2.44
C ARG A 113 9.14 15.38 3.95
N ALA A 114 9.10 16.43 4.76
CA ALA A 114 9.07 16.30 6.22
C ALA A 114 7.79 15.61 6.69
N ILE A 115 6.66 15.91 6.07
CA ILE A 115 5.37 15.26 6.32
C ILE A 115 5.44 13.78 5.94
N GLU A 116 5.95 13.45 4.76
CA GLU A 116 6.11 12.05 4.32
C GLU A 116 6.97 11.24 5.29
N LEU A 117 8.13 11.78 5.68
CA LEU A 117 9.07 11.10 6.57
C LEU A 117 8.58 10.94 8.01
N ASN A 118 7.80 11.92 8.51
CA ASN A 118 7.39 11.96 9.91
C ASN A 118 5.93 11.55 10.13
N SER A 119 5.16 11.31 9.06
CA SER A 119 3.76 10.91 9.18
C SER A 119 3.60 9.57 9.90
N ASN A 120 4.52 8.63 9.69
CA ASN A 120 4.39 7.25 10.16
C ASN A 120 2.99 6.67 9.88
N GLY A 121 2.40 7.05 8.75
CA GLY A 121 1.04 6.70 8.35
C GLY A 121 -0.06 7.57 8.99
N SER A 122 0.26 8.61 9.73
CA SER A 122 -0.70 9.62 10.20
C SER A 122 -1.11 10.55 9.07
N THR A 123 -2.37 10.99 9.06
CA THR A 123 -2.86 12.01 8.11
C THR A 123 -2.76 13.42 8.68
N ILE A 124 -2.54 13.55 9.98
CA ILE A 124 -2.31 14.82 10.67
C ILE A 124 -1.07 14.75 11.52
N LEU A 125 -0.35 15.86 11.60
CA LEU A 125 0.89 16.02 12.35
C LEU A 125 0.80 17.20 13.30
N ILE A 126 1.55 17.16 14.39
CA ILE A 126 1.64 18.29 15.33
C ILE A 126 2.39 19.42 14.62
N PHE A 127 1.77 20.59 14.57
CA PHE A 127 2.29 21.74 13.85
C PHE A 127 3.66 22.21 14.39
N THR A 128 3.80 22.25 15.72
CA THR A 128 5.07 22.67 16.37
C THR A 128 6.23 21.74 16.03
N ASP A 129 5.99 20.45 15.85
CA ASP A 129 7.03 19.49 15.50
C ASP A 129 7.55 19.76 14.06
N ILE A 130 6.63 19.98 13.13
CA ILE A 130 6.98 20.31 11.73
C ILE A 130 7.71 21.65 11.65
N VAL A 131 7.23 22.67 12.38
CA VAL A 131 7.93 23.97 12.45
C VAL A 131 9.31 23.82 13.08
N GLY A 132 9.45 22.99 14.11
CA GLY A 132 10.75 22.70 14.74
C GLY A 132 11.75 22.10 13.75
N ILE A 133 11.30 21.16 12.92
CA ILE A 133 12.12 20.53 11.88
C ILE A 133 12.51 21.56 10.81
N ILE A 134 11.56 22.39 10.34
CA ILE A 134 11.83 23.43 9.33
C ILE A 134 12.86 24.43 9.86
N LYS A 135 12.70 24.90 11.09
CA LYS A 135 13.65 25.85 11.71
C LYS A 135 15.05 25.28 11.78
N ARG A 136 15.18 24.02 12.17
CA ARG A 136 16.48 23.35 12.32
C ARG A 136 17.16 23.11 10.99
N ASP A 137 16.42 22.57 10.01
CA ASP A 137 17.01 22.04 8.77
C ASP A 137 17.08 23.07 7.63
N LEU A 138 16.20 24.07 7.63
CA LEU A 138 16.21 25.17 6.66
C LEU A 138 16.73 26.49 7.24
N GLU A 139 16.98 26.55 8.56
CA GLU A 139 17.44 27.73 9.29
C GLU A 139 16.48 28.93 9.27
N ILE A 140 15.21 28.70 8.92
CA ILE A 140 14.17 29.73 8.84
C ILE A 140 13.52 29.91 10.22
N LYS A 141 13.68 31.12 10.81
CA LYS A 141 13.21 31.41 12.19
C LYS A 141 11.79 31.99 12.24
N ASP A 142 11.33 32.64 11.18
CA ASP A 142 10.03 33.32 11.15
C ASP A 142 8.87 32.32 10.95
N VAL A 143 8.17 32.00 12.05
CA VAL A 143 7.01 31.08 12.04
C VAL A 143 5.84 31.65 11.27
N LYS A 144 5.60 32.99 11.34
CA LYS A 144 4.49 33.62 10.59
C LYS A 144 4.71 33.53 9.08
N LYS A 145 5.95 33.70 8.63
CA LYS A 145 6.35 33.49 7.23
C LYS A 145 6.06 32.04 6.81
N ILE A 146 6.47 31.06 7.62
CA ILE A 146 6.20 29.63 7.35
C ILE A 146 4.68 29.40 7.23
N MET A 147 3.88 29.83 8.20
CA MET A 147 2.42 29.66 8.17
C MET A 147 1.79 30.29 6.92
N LYS A 148 2.19 31.51 6.56
CA LYS A 148 1.71 32.22 5.37
C LYS A 148 2.01 31.44 4.08
N ILE A 149 3.21 30.87 3.97
CA ILE A 149 3.63 30.06 2.83
C ILE A 149 2.81 28.78 2.75
N LEU A 150 2.64 28.04 3.87
CA LEU A 150 1.85 26.81 3.91
C LEU A 150 0.39 27.02 3.48
N MET A 151 -0.19 28.16 3.83
CA MET A 151 -1.58 28.50 3.53
C MET A 151 -1.76 29.25 2.19
N SER A 152 -0.68 29.56 1.48
CA SER A 152 -0.75 30.24 0.18
C SER A 152 -1.50 29.36 -0.85
N LYS A 153 -1.93 29.97 -1.98
CA LYS A 153 -2.55 29.22 -3.10
C LYS A 153 -1.64 28.12 -3.64
N LYS A 154 -0.32 28.30 -3.54
CA LYS A 154 0.69 27.29 -3.90
C LYS A 154 0.90 26.26 -2.78
N GLY A 155 0.45 26.56 -1.54
CA GLY A 155 0.55 25.65 -0.41
C GLY A 155 -0.58 24.63 -0.44
N GLN A 156 -0.21 23.35 -0.43
CA GLN A 156 -1.14 22.21 -0.44
C GLN A 156 -1.49 21.74 0.98
N PHE A 157 -1.50 22.68 1.96
CA PHE A 157 -1.66 22.34 3.38
C PHE A 157 -2.88 23.00 4.01
N THR A 158 -3.45 22.28 4.97
CA THR A 158 -4.50 22.76 5.87
C THR A 158 -3.94 22.80 7.29
N LEU A 159 -4.12 23.95 7.95
CA LEU A 159 -3.80 24.16 9.35
C LEU A 159 -5.07 24.08 10.19
N LEU A 160 -5.01 23.34 11.31
CA LEU A 160 -6.16 23.08 12.17
C LEU A 160 -5.86 23.54 13.60
N ASP A 161 -6.88 24.04 14.31
CA ASP A 161 -6.80 24.32 15.74
C ASP A 161 -6.94 23.06 16.60
N SER A 162 -6.94 23.19 17.92
CA SER A 162 -7.10 22.09 18.89
C SER A 162 -8.42 21.33 18.76
N HIS A 163 -9.44 21.98 18.18
CA HIS A 163 -10.73 21.40 17.89
C HIS A 163 -10.84 20.88 16.45
N CYS A 164 -9.71 20.79 15.74
CA CYS A 164 -9.63 20.36 14.34
C CYS A 164 -10.43 21.24 13.34
N LYS A 165 -10.78 22.45 13.74
CA LYS A 165 -11.36 23.43 12.82
C LYS A 165 -10.27 24.00 11.93
N ARG A 166 -10.55 24.09 10.63
CA ARG A 166 -9.65 24.71 9.66
C ARG A 166 -9.49 26.19 9.99
N LEU A 167 -8.24 26.63 10.14
CA LEU A 167 -7.90 28.03 10.38
C LEU A 167 -7.76 28.77 9.05
N SER A 168 -8.27 29.99 9.01
CA SER A 168 -8.07 30.92 7.90
C SER A 168 -6.77 31.71 8.08
N VAL A 169 -6.25 32.29 7.00
CA VAL A 169 -5.10 33.21 7.05
C VAL A 169 -5.38 34.38 7.99
N GLU A 170 -6.62 34.92 7.98
CA GLU A 170 -7.04 36.03 8.83
C GLU A 170 -7.01 35.64 10.31
N GLU A 171 -7.53 34.46 10.68
CA GLU A 171 -7.52 33.97 12.07
C GLU A 171 -6.10 33.86 12.62
N ILE A 172 -5.15 33.41 11.79
CA ILE A 172 -3.75 33.27 12.21
C ILE A 172 -3.05 34.63 12.25
N MET A 173 -3.21 35.47 11.24
CA MET A 173 -2.43 36.72 11.13
C MET A 173 -2.98 37.85 11.97
N LYS A 174 -4.32 38.01 12.03
CA LYS A 174 -4.99 39.09 12.75
C LYS A 174 -5.25 38.75 14.21
N TYR A 175 -5.66 37.50 14.48
CA TYR A 175 -6.04 37.05 15.84
C TYR A 175 -4.98 36.20 16.53
N ASN A 176 -3.79 36.05 15.93
CA ASN A 176 -2.66 35.27 16.46
C ASN A 176 -3.03 33.85 16.89
N ARG A 177 -4.02 33.21 16.24
CA ARG A 177 -4.32 31.80 16.53
C ARG A 177 -3.18 30.92 16.08
N VAL A 178 -2.72 30.05 16.97
CA VAL A 178 -1.64 29.09 16.70
C VAL A 178 -2.27 27.77 16.28
N PRO A 179 -1.90 27.23 15.12
CA PRO A 179 -2.33 25.89 14.73
C PRO A 179 -1.79 24.83 15.69
N GLU A 180 -2.60 23.82 15.97
CA GLU A 180 -2.14 22.63 16.67
C GLU A 180 -1.71 21.53 15.69
N TYR A 181 -2.41 21.42 14.58
CA TYR A 181 -2.13 20.38 13.59
C TYR A 181 -1.92 20.96 12.18
N VAL A 182 -1.15 20.21 11.41
CA VAL A 182 -0.97 20.40 9.96
C VAL A 182 -1.27 19.12 9.22
N THR A 183 -1.92 19.24 8.07
CA THR A 183 -2.23 18.13 7.15
C THR A 183 -2.12 18.62 5.71
N THR A 184 -2.01 17.69 4.75
CA THR A 184 -2.17 18.04 3.33
C THR A 184 -3.64 18.26 2.99
N ASN A 185 -3.93 19.15 2.02
CA ASN A 185 -5.30 19.35 1.54
C ASN A 185 -5.91 18.05 1.00
N ALA A 186 -5.08 17.21 0.38
CA ALA A 186 -5.51 15.92 -0.15
C ALA A 186 -6.02 14.99 0.96
N TRP A 187 -5.25 14.82 2.04
CA TRP A 187 -5.66 13.97 3.16
C TRP A 187 -6.86 14.54 3.92
N TYR A 188 -6.84 15.86 4.17
CA TYR A 188 -7.99 16.55 4.81
C TYR A 188 -9.28 16.31 4.05
N ASN A 189 -9.27 16.55 2.73
CA ASN A 189 -10.45 16.38 1.90
C ASN A 189 -10.88 14.90 1.81
N ALA A 190 -9.92 13.98 1.64
CA ALA A 190 -10.21 12.56 1.55
C ALA A 190 -10.91 12.03 2.81
N GLU A 191 -10.42 12.37 3.99
CA GLU A 191 -11.01 11.94 5.25
C GLU A 191 -12.32 12.65 5.57
N LYS A 192 -12.43 13.94 5.22
CA LYS A 192 -13.68 14.71 5.34
C LYS A 192 -14.78 14.11 4.47
N PHE A 193 -14.50 13.87 3.19
CA PHE A 193 -15.48 13.24 2.28
C PHE A 193 -15.84 11.83 2.73
N CYS A 194 -14.88 11.06 3.23
CA CYS A 194 -15.14 9.75 3.80
C CYS A 194 -16.10 9.83 4.99
N TYR A 195 -15.86 10.76 5.91
CA TYR A 195 -16.72 10.98 7.07
C TYR A 195 -18.16 11.34 6.66
N GLU A 196 -18.32 12.33 5.76
CA GLU A 196 -19.61 12.77 5.27
C GLU A 196 -20.36 11.63 4.54
N TRP A 197 -19.64 10.84 3.75
CA TRP A 197 -20.18 9.67 3.07
C TRP A 197 -20.70 8.62 4.05
N LEU A 198 -19.90 8.24 5.06
CA LEU A 198 -20.31 7.28 6.09
C LEU A 198 -21.47 7.78 6.94
N LEU A 199 -21.46 9.07 7.29
CA LEU A 199 -22.57 9.70 8.03
C LEU A 199 -23.88 9.64 7.24
N ASN A 200 -23.83 9.91 5.94
CA ASN A 200 -25.00 9.83 5.08
C ASN A 200 -25.51 8.39 4.95
N LEU A 201 -24.61 7.41 4.73
CA LEU A 201 -24.98 6.02 4.70
C LEU A 201 -25.63 5.55 6.02
N SER A 202 -25.10 5.97 7.16
CA SER A 202 -25.61 5.58 8.47
C SER A 202 -27.04 6.10 8.75
N LYS A 203 -27.42 7.23 8.15
CA LYS A 203 -28.73 7.85 8.33
C LYS A 203 -29.81 7.34 7.39
N MET A 204 -29.44 6.48 6.44
CA MET A 204 -30.42 5.95 5.49
C MET A 204 -31.37 4.94 6.16
N PRO A 205 -32.64 4.90 5.75
CA PRO A 205 -33.58 3.91 6.26
C PRO A 205 -33.07 2.48 6.01
N THR A 206 -33.19 1.64 7.00
CA THR A 206 -32.95 0.21 6.86
C THR A 206 -34.24 -0.49 6.46
N THR A 207 -34.21 -1.38 5.48
CA THR A 207 -35.34 -2.24 5.17
C THR A 207 -35.38 -3.40 6.16
N ASN A 208 -36.50 -3.59 6.86
CA ASN A 208 -36.72 -4.79 7.63
C ASN A 208 -36.88 -5.97 6.64
N ILE A 209 -35.97 -6.90 6.71
CA ILE A 209 -35.96 -8.12 5.89
C ILE A 209 -36.60 -9.22 6.72
N ASP A 210 -37.49 -9.98 6.12
CA ASP A 210 -38.21 -11.07 6.80
C ASP A 210 -37.22 -12.18 7.22
N ILE A 211 -37.16 -12.45 8.52
CA ILE A 211 -36.22 -13.38 9.15
C ILE A 211 -36.48 -14.86 8.72
N ASN A 212 -37.68 -15.18 8.27
CA ASN A 212 -38.08 -16.58 7.94
C ASN A 212 -37.23 -17.20 6.82
N ILE A 213 -36.73 -16.40 5.86
CA ILE A 213 -35.87 -16.91 4.79
C ILE A 213 -34.45 -17.17 5.31
N THR A 214 -34.02 -16.40 6.31
CA THR A 214 -32.69 -16.55 6.93
C THR A 214 -32.56 -17.90 7.63
N GLU A 215 -33.58 -18.35 8.33
CA GLU A 215 -33.60 -19.65 9.01
C GLU A 215 -33.50 -20.82 8.01
N ASN A 216 -34.24 -20.77 6.91
CA ASN A 216 -34.18 -21.79 5.86
C ASN A 216 -32.81 -21.87 5.14
N VAL A 217 -32.09 -20.76 5.05
CA VAL A 217 -30.73 -20.74 4.48
C VAL A 217 -29.70 -21.21 5.51
N LEU A 218 -29.87 -20.84 6.80
CA LEU A 218 -28.97 -21.20 7.89
C LEU A 218 -29.06 -22.69 8.26
N ASP A 219 -30.23 -23.31 8.17
CA ASP A 219 -30.38 -24.75 8.40
C ASP A 219 -29.61 -25.61 7.38
N LYS A 220 -29.33 -25.05 6.21
CA LYS A 220 -28.44 -25.68 5.20
C LYS A 220 -26.95 -25.57 5.56
N VAL A 221 -26.56 -24.71 6.51
CA VAL A 221 -25.16 -24.45 6.86
C VAL A 221 -24.88 -24.95 8.30
N LYS A 222 -24.86 -26.26 8.47
CA LYS A 222 -24.62 -26.94 9.76
C LYS A 222 -23.25 -26.69 10.40
N THR A 223 -22.37 -25.96 9.76
CA THR A 223 -20.94 -25.83 10.13
C THR A 223 -20.58 -24.47 10.74
N LEU A 224 -21.52 -23.54 10.89
CA LEU A 224 -21.28 -22.24 11.53
C LEU A 224 -21.27 -22.38 13.06
N ASN A 225 -20.27 -21.75 13.71
CA ASN A 225 -20.32 -21.57 15.15
C ASN A 225 -21.34 -20.48 15.54
N LYS A 226 -21.63 -20.36 16.84
CA LYS A 226 -22.65 -19.42 17.35
C LYS A 226 -22.44 -17.99 16.89
N LYS A 227 -21.17 -17.49 16.94
CA LYS A 227 -20.83 -16.11 16.52
C LYS A 227 -20.94 -15.92 15.00
N GLN A 228 -20.52 -16.90 14.23
CA GLN A 228 -20.65 -16.85 12.79
C GLN A 228 -22.11 -16.85 12.36
N LYS A 229 -22.96 -17.61 13.05
CA LYS A 229 -24.40 -17.63 12.83
C LYS A 229 -25.01 -16.26 13.14
N GLU A 230 -24.68 -15.66 14.30
CA GLU A 230 -25.12 -14.33 14.69
C GLU A 230 -24.77 -13.26 13.64
N ILE A 231 -23.54 -13.31 13.07
CA ILE A 231 -23.14 -12.39 12.01
C ILE A 231 -24.03 -12.53 10.79
N VAL A 232 -24.22 -13.76 10.34
CA VAL A 232 -24.97 -14.07 9.13
C VAL A 232 -26.44 -13.68 9.26
N GLU A 233 -27.01 -13.81 10.45
CA GLU A 233 -28.39 -13.40 10.77
C GLU A 233 -28.59 -11.89 10.80
N ASN A 234 -27.59 -11.14 11.26
CA ASN A 234 -27.75 -9.71 11.55
C ASN A 234 -27.09 -8.76 10.52
N ILE A 235 -26.19 -9.26 9.69
CA ILE A 235 -25.37 -8.42 8.79
C ILE A 235 -26.18 -7.62 7.76
N ILE A 236 -27.41 -8.03 7.50
CA ILE A 236 -28.31 -7.34 6.56
C ILE A 236 -29.14 -6.23 7.22
N ASN A 237 -29.10 -6.11 8.55
CA ASN A 237 -29.98 -5.21 9.31
C ASN A 237 -29.48 -3.76 9.38
N LYS A 238 -28.21 -3.52 9.05
CA LYS A 238 -27.60 -2.18 9.08
C LYS A 238 -27.00 -1.80 7.73
N ASN A 239 -26.91 -0.50 7.46
CA ASN A 239 -26.28 0.00 6.23
C ASN A 239 -24.76 -0.05 6.28
N ILE A 240 -24.17 0.01 7.49
CA ILE A 240 -22.73 -0.11 7.70
C ILE A 240 -22.48 -1.30 8.64
N ASN A 241 -21.75 -2.29 8.15
CA ASN A 241 -21.36 -3.45 8.93
C ASN A 241 -19.85 -3.65 8.86
N ILE A 242 -19.24 -4.04 9.97
CA ILE A 242 -17.81 -4.35 10.04
C ILE A 242 -17.62 -5.75 10.62
N ILE A 243 -16.94 -6.62 9.89
CA ILE A 243 -16.48 -7.92 10.38
C ILE A 243 -14.98 -7.82 10.70
N ILE A 244 -14.64 -7.88 11.99
CA ILE A 244 -13.26 -7.91 12.45
C ILE A 244 -12.92 -9.33 12.88
N GLY A 245 -11.83 -9.86 12.38
CA GLY A 245 -11.40 -11.21 12.81
C GLY A 245 -9.92 -11.43 12.57
N LYS A 246 -9.31 -12.24 13.42
CA LYS A 246 -7.91 -12.64 13.30
C LYS A 246 -7.70 -13.52 12.05
N SER A 247 -6.45 -13.73 11.68
CA SER A 247 -6.11 -14.75 10.68
C SER A 247 -6.60 -16.13 11.17
N GLY A 248 -7.26 -16.88 10.28
CA GLY A 248 -7.80 -18.18 10.63
C GLY A 248 -9.13 -18.19 11.38
N SER A 249 -9.73 -17.03 11.70
CA SER A 249 -11.07 -16.96 12.37
C SER A 249 -12.25 -17.27 11.46
N GLY A 250 -12.01 -17.59 10.19
CA GLY A 250 -13.08 -17.95 9.25
C GLY A 250 -13.75 -16.76 8.56
N LYS A 251 -13.15 -15.56 8.52
CA LYS A 251 -13.69 -14.39 7.80
C LYS A 251 -14.17 -14.72 6.39
N SER A 252 -13.31 -15.32 5.57
CA SER A 252 -13.67 -15.67 4.18
C SER A 252 -14.79 -16.71 4.11
N TYR A 253 -14.89 -17.59 5.09
CA TYR A 253 -15.97 -18.56 5.18
C TYR A 253 -17.30 -17.87 5.52
N VAL A 254 -17.30 -16.97 6.51
CA VAL A 254 -18.46 -16.13 6.84
C VAL A 254 -18.86 -15.27 5.63
N THR A 255 -17.89 -14.66 4.94
CA THR A 255 -18.16 -13.90 3.72
C THR A 255 -18.90 -14.74 2.68
N LYS A 256 -18.46 -15.98 2.45
CA LYS A 256 -19.16 -16.89 1.52
C LYS A 256 -20.61 -17.16 1.95
N GLN A 257 -20.86 -17.31 3.24
CA GLN A 257 -22.23 -17.54 3.74
C GLN A 257 -23.08 -16.27 3.62
N VAL A 258 -22.51 -15.09 3.88
CA VAL A 258 -23.18 -13.80 3.63
C VAL A 258 -23.59 -13.69 2.16
N LEU A 259 -22.70 -14.04 1.23
CA LEU A 259 -23.03 -14.04 -0.20
C LEU A 259 -24.17 -15.00 -0.55
N ASN A 260 -24.18 -16.19 0.03
CA ASN A 260 -25.27 -17.16 -0.17
C ASN A 260 -26.63 -16.61 0.31
N ILE A 261 -26.63 -15.84 1.41
CA ILE A 261 -27.85 -15.20 1.90
C ILE A 261 -28.27 -14.08 0.95
N LEU A 262 -27.36 -13.22 0.53
CA LEU A 262 -27.66 -12.15 -0.42
C LEU A 262 -28.22 -12.71 -1.73
N ASP A 263 -27.65 -13.80 -2.25
CA ASP A 263 -28.18 -14.55 -3.39
C ASP A 263 -29.61 -15.08 -3.13
N GLY A 264 -29.85 -15.62 -1.92
CA GLY A 264 -31.15 -16.13 -1.52
C GLY A 264 -32.26 -15.08 -1.45
N TYR A 265 -31.91 -13.85 -1.09
CA TYR A 265 -32.81 -12.70 -1.09
C TYR A 265 -32.86 -11.96 -2.44
N GLY A 266 -32.08 -12.38 -3.43
CA GLY A 266 -32.02 -11.72 -4.73
C GLY A 266 -31.29 -10.35 -4.73
N PHE A 267 -30.48 -10.07 -3.71
CA PHE A 267 -29.67 -8.85 -3.66
C PHE A 267 -28.44 -8.94 -4.55
N SER A 268 -28.19 -7.88 -5.27
CA SER A 268 -26.95 -7.71 -6.04
C SER A 268 -25.80 -7.22 -5.15
N TYR A 269 -24.57 -7.67 -5.44
CA TYR A 269 -23.39 -7.25 -4.66
C TYR A 269 -22.13 -7.08 -5.51
N CYS A 270 -21.25 -6.20 -5.04
CA CYS A 270 -19.92 -5.94 -5.60
C CYS A 270 -18.85 -6.28 -4.56
N LEU A 271 -17.90 -7.15 -4.93
CA LEU A 271 -16.77 -7.54 -4.07
C LEU A 271 -15.53 -6.74 -4.45
N LEU A 272 -14.94 -6.05 -3.47
CA LEU A 272 -13.76 -5.20 -3.64
C LEU A 272 -12.65 -5.58 -2.65
N THR A 273 -11.41 -5.36 -3.09
CA THR A 273 -10.21 -5.53 -2.24
C THR A 273 -9.19 -4.42 -2.54
N PRO A 274 -8.28 -4.09 -1.61
CA PRO A 274 -7.21 -3.11 -1.87
C PRO A 274 -6.18 -3.59 -2.89
N THR A 275 -5.85 -4.89 -2.90
CA THR A 275 -4.76 -5.47 -3.69
C THR A 275 -5.23 -6.57 -4.62
N GLY A 276 -4.46 -6.79 -5.71
CA GLY A 276 -4.74 -7.85 -6.68
C GLY A 276 -4.68 -9.25 -6.07
N ILE A 277 -3.67 -9.52 -5.22
CA ILE A 277 -3.55 -10.83 -4.55
C ILE A 277 -4.75 -11.12 -3.65
N ALA A 278 -5.21 -10.13 -2.89
CA ALA A 278 -6.41 -10.29 -2.07
C ALA A 278 -7.64 -10.58 -2.94
N SER A 279 -7.74 -9.98 -4.14
CA SER A 279 -8.85 -10.26 -5.07
C SER A 279 -8.81 -11.69 -5.61
N ILE A 280 -7.64 -12.22 -5.93
CA ILE A 280 -7.47 -13.62 -6.37
C ILE A 280 -7.90 -14.56 -5.24
N ASN A 281 -7.35 -14.37 -4.03
CA ASN A 281 -7.64 -15.21 -2.88
C ASN A 281 -9.13 -15.20 -2.48
N LEU A 282 -9.77 -14.03 -2.52
CA LEU A 282 -11.20 -13.93 -2.22
C LEU A 282 -12.04 -14.59 -3.33
N LYS A 283 -11.66 -14.44 -4.60
CA LYS A 283 -12.29 -15.09 -5.74
C LYS A 283 -12.24 -16.62 -5.62
N GLU A 284 -11.08 -17.18 -5.30
CA GLU A 284 -10.89 -18.63 -5.12
C GLU A 284 -11.77 -19.18 -3.99
N LYS A 285 -11.81 -18.47 -2.84
CA LYS A 285 -12.60 -18.92 -1.67
C LYS A 285 -14.11 -18.79 -1.84
N THR A 286 -14.56 -17.75 -2.57
CA THR A 286 -16.00 -17.46 -2.74
C THR A 286 -16.56 -17.99 -4.05
N ASN A 287 -15.71 -18.26 -5.03
CA ASN A 287 -16.07 -18.56 -6.43
C ASN A 287 -16.93 -17.44 -7.07
N LYS A 288 -16.68 -16.17 -6.69
CA LYS A 288 -17.39 -14.99 -7.18
C LYS A 288 -16.41 -14.02 -7.85
N SER A 289 -16.93 -13.12 -8.68
CA SER A 289 -16.12 -12.06 -9.30
C SER A 289 -15.67 -11.03 -8.26
N VAL A 290 -14.37 -10.76 -8.18
CA VAL A 290 -13.77 -9.78 -7.28
C VAL A 290 -12.91 -8.82 -8.07
N GLN A 291 -12.92 -7.54 -7.69
CA GLN A 291 -12.10 -6.51 -8.33
C GLN A 291 -11.30 -5.75 -7.26
N THR A 292 -10.18 -5.14 -7.69
CA THR A 292 -9.51 -4.17 -6.82
C THR A 292 -10.26 -2.83 -6.84
N ILE A 293 -10.19 -2.08 -5.73
CA ILE A 293 -10.77 -0.73 -5.61
C ILE A 293 -10.26 0.17 -6.75
N HIS A 294 -8.95 0.15 -7.00
CA HIS A 294 -8.33 0.92 -8.07
C HIS A 294 -8.91 0.55 -9.44
N ARG A 295 -8.94 -0.74 -9.78
CA ARG A 295 -9.49 -1.18 -11.07
C ARG A 295 -10.93 -0.72 -11.24
N ARG A 296 -11.75 -0.85 -10.20
CA ARG A 296 -13.15 -0.44 -10.23
C ARG A 296 -13.30 1.07 -10.38
N TYR A 297 -12.46 1.85 -9.72
CA TYR A 297 -12.43 3.32 -9.79
C TYR A 297 -12.02 3.84 -11.17
N PHE A 298 -10.99 3.27 -11.77
CA PHE A 298 -10.51 3.67 -13.09
C PHE A 298 -11.32 3.08 -14.26
N THR A 299 -12.29 2.19 -13.99
CA THR A 299 -13.24 1.74 -15.01
C THR A 299 -14.27 2.84 -15.27
N LYS A 300 -14.05 3.60 -16.34
CA LYS A 300 -14.88 4.76 -16.69
C LYS A 300 -16.01 4.38 -17.65
N ASN A 301 -17.03 5.24 -17.72
CA ASN A 301 -18.11 5.12 -18.70
C ASN A 301 -17.67 5.69 -20.08
N LYS A 302 -18.57 5.63 -21.06
CA LYS A 302 -18.32 6.17 -22.42
C LYS A 302 -18.04 7.70 -22.42
N LYS A 303 -18.41 8.43 -21.36
CA LYS A 303 -18.15 9.86 -21.18
C LYS A 303 -16.91 10.15 -20.37
N ASN A 304 -16.05 9.15 -20.12
CA ASN A 304 -14.85 9.25 -19.30
C ASN A 304 -15.10 9.59 -17.81
N GLU A 305 -16.31 9.35 -17.30
CA GLU A 305 -16.69 9.60 -15.91
C GLU A 305 -16.57 8.32 -15.07
N ILE A 306 -16.37 8.48 -13.75
CA ILE A 306 -16.38 7.35 -12.80
C ILE A 306 -17.74 6.66 -12.89
N LYS A 307 -17.73 5.34 -13.05
CA LYS A 307 -18.95 4.54 -13.08
C LYS A 307 -19.34 4.13 -11.65
N PRO A 308 -20.40 4.72 -11.05
CA PRO A 308 -20.82 4.35 -9.71
C PRO A 308 -21.20 2.87 -9.60
N ILE A 309 -21.09 2.31 -8.41
CA ILE A 309 -21.53 0.94 -8.10
C ILE A 309 -23.07 0.96 -8.07
N LYS A 310 -23.67 0.03 -8.83
CA LYS A 310 -25.13 -0.09 -8.95
C LYS A 310 -25.70 -1.15 -8.01
N GLU A 311 -24.89 -2.10 -7.63
CA GLU A 311 -25.22 -3.24 -6.77
C GLU A 311 -25.72 -2.79 -5.40
N ASP A 312 -26.60 -3.55 -4.76
CA ASP A 312 -27.24 -3.22 -3.48
C ASP A 312 -26.25 -3.25 -2.31
N TYR A 313 -25.34 -4.24 -2.33
CA TYR A 313 -24.30 -4.40 -1.32
C TYR A 313 -22.90 -4.19 -1.90
N VAL A 314 -22.05 -3.49 -1.16
CA VAL A 314 -20.62 -3.38 -1.46
C VAL A 314 -19.86 -4.04 -0.32
N ILE A 315 -19.14 -5.09 -0.64
CA ILE A 315 -18.36 -5.87 0.33
C ILE A 315 -16.89 -5.61 0.06
N ILE A 316 -16.18 -5.12 1.06
CA ILE A 316 -14.78 -4.71 0.94
C ILE A 316 -13.96 -5.53 1.93
N ASP A 317 -13.11 -6.41 1.42
CA ASP A 317 -12.21 -7.23 2.24
C ASP A 317 -10.83 -6.58 2.39
N GLU A 318 -10.06 -7.01 3.42
CA GLU A 318 -8.72 -6.50 3.76
C GLU A 318 -8.69 -4.98 4.04
N ILE A 319 -9.73 -4.44 4.70
CA ILE A 319 -9.85 -2.98 4.94
C ILE A 319 -8.75 -2.40 5.85
N GLY A 320 -7.99 -3.22 6.57
CA GLY A 320 -6.81 -2.77 7.33
C GLY A 320 -5.73 -2.14 6.45
N MET A 321 -5.75 -2.45 5.13
CA MET A 321 -4.82 -1.90 4.15
C MET A 321 -5.29 -0.58 3.51
N LEU A 322 -6.47 -0.05 3.87
CA LEU A 322 -7.02 1.16 3.28
C LEU A 322 -6.39 2.42 3.90
N GLY A 323 -5.83 3.27 3.06
CA GLY A 323 -5.37 4.61 3.39
C GLY A 323 -6.30 5.71 2.85
N ALA A 324 -5.91 6.96 3.04
CA ALA A 324 -6.71 8.13 2.67
C ALA A 324 -7.03 8.22 1.16
N ASP A 325 -6.14 7.73 0.31
CA ASP A 325 -6.35 7.60 -1.14
C ASP A 325 -7.56 6.72 -1.47
N HIS A 326 -7.67 5.56 -0.82
CA HIS A 326 -8.81 4.66 -0.98
C HIS A 326 -10.13 5.28 -0.49
N PHE A 327 -10.09 6.11 0.57
CA PHE A 327 -11.30 6.76 1.09
C PHE A 327 -11.97 7.64 0.05
N ASN A 328 -11.16 8.42 -0.67
CA ASN A 328 -11.64 9.27 -1.75
C ASN A 328 -12.23 8.45 -2.91
N MET A 329 -11.58 7.32 -3.26
CA MET A 329 -12.09 6.43 -4.30
C MET A 329 -13.44 5.79 -3.91
N LEU A 330 -13.55 5.26 -2.70
CA LEU A 330 -14.76 4.60 -2.21
C LEU A 330 -15.94 5.55 -2.10
N SER A 331 -15.74 6.76 -1.56
CA SER A 331 -16.78 7.77 -1.44
C SER A 331 -17.36 8.26 -2.79
N ARG A 332 -16.55 8.15 -3.86
CA ARG A 332 -16.99 8.47 -5.23
C ARG A 332 -17.61 7.27 -5.96
N LEU A 333 -17.14 6.05 -5.64
CA LEU A 333 -17.65 4.81 -6.24
C LEU A 333 -19.00 4.40 -5.69
N ILE A 334 -19.24 4.63 -4.39
CA ILE A 334 -20.42 4.15 -3.68
C ILE A 334 -21.36 5.34 -3.45
N PRO A 335 -22.48 5.45 -4.20
CA PRO A 335 -23.45 6.51 -4.01
C PRO A 335 -24.07 6.47 -2.60
N ASN A 336 -24.45 7.62 -2.09
CA ASN A 336 -25.14 7.76 -0.79
C ASN A 336 -26.60 7.30 -0.81
N LYS A 337 -27.05 6.61 -1.84
CA LYS A 337 -28.45 6.22 -1.99
C LYS A 337 -28.59 4.71 -2.17
N ASP A 338 -29.41 4.14 -1.32
CA ASP A 338 -29.83 2.72 -1.38
C ASP A 338 -28.67 1.69 -1.41
N LYS A 339 -27.56 1.99 -0.68
CA LYS A 339 -26.39 1.10 -0.61
C LYS A 339 -26.12 0.64 0.81
N ARG A 340 -25.67 -0.58 0.93
CA ARG A 340 -25.17 -1.18 2.17
C ARG A 340 -23.73 -1.59 2.00
N VAL A 341 -22.92 -1.35 3.03
CA VAL A 341 -21.48 -1.62 2.97
C VAL A 341 -21.11 -2.60 4.08
N ILE A 342 -20.38 -3.64 3.70
CA ILE A 342 -19.79 -4.63 4.61
C ILE A 342 -18.28 -4.53 4.50
N PHE A 343 -17.66 -4.08 5.57
CA PHE A 343 -16.22 -3.98 5.71
C PHE A 343 -15.66 -5.20 6.42
N ILE A 344 -14.62 -5.81 5.88
CA ILE A 344 -14.00 -7.02 6.46
C ILE A 344 -12.51 -6.79 6.64
N GLY A 345 -11.97 -7.08 7.82
CA GLY A 345 -10.56 -6.86 8.07
C GLY A 345 -10.01 -7.52 9.32
N ASP A 346 -8.72 -7.31 9.53
CA ASP A 346 -7.97 -7.78 10.69
C ASP A 346 -7.18 -6.62 11.30
N ALA A 347 -7.58 -6.21 12.51
CA ALA A 347 -6.98 -5.09 13.22
C ALA A 347 -5.55 -5.37 13.75
N ASN A 348 -5.07 -6.61 13.66
CA ASN A 348 -3.75 -7.00 14.12
C ASN A 348 -2.73 -7.10 12.99
N GLN A 349 -3.17 -7.03 11.74
CA GLN A 349 -2.26 -6.99 10.59
C GLN A 349 -1.61 -5.62 10.43
N LEU A 350 -0.60 -5.57 9.57
CA LEU A 350 0.05 -4.33 9.18
C LEU A 350 -1.01 -3.34 8.67
N PRO A 351 -0.99 -2.09 9.15
CA PRO A 351 -1.85 -1.05 8.64
C PRO A 351 -1.46 -0.65 7.21
N SER A 352 -2.27 0.18 6.56
CA SER A 352 -2.00 0.75 5.24
C SER A 352 -0.58 1.30 5.11
N ILE A 353 0.04 1.13 3.94
CA ILE A 353 1.32 1.78 3.61
C ILE A 353 1.09 3.29 3.45
N SER A 354 0.02 3.68 2.76
CA SER A 354 -0.38 5.08 2.65
C SER A 354 -0.93 5.62 3.97
N ALA A 355 -0.91 6.94 4.14
CA ALA A 355 -1.40 7.58 5.35
C ALA A 355 -2.90 7.31 5.58
N GLY A 356 -3.29 7.14 6.84
CA GLY A 356 -4.64 6.81 7.27
C GLY A 356 -4.73 5.51 8.06
N ASP A 357 -5.80 5.35 8.80
CA ASP A 357 -6.15 4.13 9.54
C ASP A 357 -7.67 3.96 9.54
N PHE A 358 -8.19 3.46 8.42
CA PHE A 358 -9.63 3.36 8.20
C PHE A 358 -10.31 2.45 9.21
N LEU A 359 -9.80 1.22 9.37
CA LEU A 359 -10.43 0.22 10.22
C LEU A 359 -10.52 0.68 11.68
N SER A 360 -9.44 1.22 12.23
CA SER A 360 -9.42 1.73 13.60
C SER A 360 -10.35 2.93 13.76
N SER A 361 -10.31 3.88 12.83
CA SER A 361 -11.11 5.09 12.87
C SER A 361 -12.61 4.81 12.79
N ILE A 362 -13.06 4.02 11.82
CA ILE A 362 -14.49 3.70 11.65
C ILE A 362 -15.02 2.87 12.82
N THR A 363 -14.22 1.91 13.33
CA THR A 363 -14.60 1.10 14.50
C THR A 363 -14.81 1.98 15.73
N LYS A 364 -13.91 2.95 15.97
CA LYS A 364 -14.06 3.92 17.07
C LYS A 364 -15.29 4.80 16.91
N LEU A 365 -15.59 5.25 15.69
CA LEU A 365 -16.76 6.09 15.37
C LEU A 365 -18.08 5.36 15.65
N ILE A 366 -18.22 4.11 15.22
CA ILE A 366 -19.40 3.30 15.49
C ILE A 366 -19.53 3.02 17.00
N ARG A 367 -18.46 2.60 17.68
CA ARG A 367 -18.48 2.35 19.13
C ARG A 367 -18.86 3.56 19.96
N LYS A 368 -18.58 4.76 19.47
CA LYS A 368 -18.99 6.05 20.09
C LYS A 368 -20.38 6.50 19.68
N GLY A 369 -21.11 5.72 18.89
CA GLY A 369 -22.45 6.07 18.42
C GLY A 369 -22.52 7.23 17.43
N LYS A 370 -21.39 7.56 16.76
CA LYS A 370 -21.35 8.64 15.74
C LYS A 370 -21.92 8.18 14.40
N PHE A 371 -21.83 6.90 14.10
CA PHE A 371 -22.47 6.25 12.96
C PHE A 371 -23.36 5.11 13.45
N ASP A 372 -24.55 5.00 12.86
CA ASP A 372 -25.36 3.79 13.03
C ASP A 372 -24.77 2.68 12.16
N GLY A 373 -24.18 1.71 12.83
CA GLY A 373 -23.52 0.58 12.20
C GLY A 373 -23.27 -0.54 13.20
N GLU A 374 -22.91 -1.71 12.73
CA GLU A 374 -22.69 -2.88 13.57
C GLU A 374 -21.27 -3.43 13.40
N ILE A 375 -20.69 -3.87 14.51
CA ILE A 375 -19.35 -4.45 14.56
C ILE A 375 -19.43 -5.87 15.06
N PHE A 376 -19.03 -6.81 14.22
CA PHE A 376 -18.95 -8.23 14.52
C PHE A 376 -17.50 -8.65 14.72
N GLU A 377 -17.21 -9.27 15.87
CA GLU A 377 -15.85 -9.72 16.20
C GLU A 377 -15.76 -11.25 16.19
N LEU A 378 -14.99 -11.79 15.25
CA LEU A 378 -14.62 -13.20 15.18
C LEU A 378 -13.37 -13.44 16.04
N SER A 379 -13.57 -13.84 17.29
CA SER A 379 -12.50 -14.10 18.26
C SER A 379 -11.97 -15.53 18.22
N GLU A 380 -12.79 -16.50 17.81
CA GLU A 380 -12.43 -17.91 17.78
C GLU A 380 -11.61 -18.26 16.54
N ILE A 381 -10.54 -19.04 16.72
CA ILE A 381 -9.68 -19.49 15.63
C ILE A 381 -10.21 -20.83 15.12
N MET A 382 -10.82 -20.81 13.95
CA MET A 382 -11.41 -22.00 13.34
C MET A 382 -10.37 -22.94 12.70
N ARG A 383 -9.20 -22.41 12.26
CA ARG A 383 -8.07 -23.20 11.76
C ARG A 383 -7.30 -23.91 12.87
N ALA A 384 -7.58 -23.61 14.10
CA ALA A 384 -7.00 -24.28 15.26
C ALA A 384 -7.69 -25.61 15.57
N SER A 385 -8.23 -26.29 14.58
CA SER A 385 -8.45 -27.72 14.73
C SER A 385 -7.08 -28.38 14.91
N TYR A 386 -6.50 -28.36 16.11
CA TYR A 386 -5.40 -29.18 16.61
C TYR A 386 -4.23 -29.55 15.66
N GLU A 387 -4.23 -29.00 14.43
CA GLU A 387 -3.33 -29.37 13.34
C GLU A 387 -2.08 -28.50 13.25
N THR A 388 -2.16 -27.23 13.68
CA THR A 388 -1.00 -26.31 13.64
C THR A 388 -1.00 -25.32 14.80
N PHE A 389 0.21 -25.00 15.32
CA PHE A 389 0.40 -23.98 16.35
C PHE A 389 0.56 -22.56 15.81
N VAL A 390 0.57 -22.35 14.50
CA VAL A 390 0.75 -21.03 13.88
C VAL A 390 -0.28 -20.01 14.39
N PRO A 391 -1.60 -20.30 14.43
CA PRO A 391 -2.59 -19.36 14.94
C PRO A 391 -2.40 -19.02 16.43
N TYR A 392 -1.97 -20.00 17.23
CA TYR A 392 -1.70 -19.77 18.66
C TYR A 392 -0.52 -18.81 18.85
N LEU A 393 0.58 -19.03 18.11
CA LEU A 393 1.73 -18.14 18.15
C LEU A 393 1.35 -16.71 17.67
N CYS A 394 0.55 -16.61 16.61
CA CYS A 394 0.02 -15.33 16.13
C CYS A 394 -0.78 -14.59 17.21
N ASN A 395 -1.57 -15.29 18.04
CA ASN A 395 -2.35 -14.67 19.11
C ASN A 395 -1.51 -13.95 20.15
N MET A 396 -0.30 -14.43 20.44
CA MET A 396 0.61 -13.73 21.36
C MET A 396 0.97 -12.33 20.85
N PHE A 397 0.98 -12.15 19.52
CA PHE A 397 1.23 -10.86 18.89
C PHE A 397 -0.06 -10.03 18.65
N CYS A 398 -1.23 -10.55 19.03
CA CYS A 398 -2.47 -9.77 19.05
C CYS A 398 -2.64 -8.95 20.34
N GLY A 399 -1.78 -9.15 21.34
CA GLY A 399 -1.85 -8.48 22.64
C GLY A 399 -2.94 -9.00 23.56
N TYR A 400 -3.51 -10.15 23.27
CA TYR A 400 -4.48 -10.83 24.13
C TYR A 400 -3.78 -11.70 25.18
N GLU A 401 -2.59 -12.19 24.85
CA GLU A 401 -1.75 -12.99 25.74
C GLU A 401 -0.37 -12.36 25.88
N LYS A 402 0.26 -12.56 27.05
CA LYS A 402 1.64 -12.15 27.24
C LYS A 402 2.57 -13.06 26.45
N PHE A 403 3.48 -12.48 25.66
CA PHE A 403 4.46 -13.27 24.92
C PHE A 403 5.27 -14.16 25.88
N ASN A 404 5.19 -15.45 25.67
CA ASN A 404 5.89 -16.45 26.45
C ASN A 404 7.00 -17.08 25.60
N LYS A 405 8.24 -16.62 25.79
CA LYS A 405 9.41 -17.12 25.05
C LYS A 405 9.66 -18.63 25.23
N ASN A 406 9.28 -19.20 26.37
CA ASN A 406 9.47 -20.62 26.63
C ASN A 406 8.70 -21.52 25.65
N ILE A 407 7.72 -20.98 24.95
CA ILE A 407 6.99 -21.74 23.94
C ILE A 407 7.85 -22.01 22.70
N LEU A 408 8.81 -21.12 22.40
CA LEU A 408 9.71 -21.27 21.26
C LEU A 408 10.65 -22.48 21.42
N ASN A 409 10.89 -22.91 22.67
CA ASN A 409 11.72 -24.06 23.00
C ASN A 409 10.93 -25.38 23.05
N LYS A 410 9.61 -25.34 22.83
CA LYS A 410 8.77 -26.53 22.78
C LYS A 410 8.69 -27.06 21.35
N LYS A 411 8.60 -28.38 21.21
CA LYS A 411 8.30 -29.02 19.93
C LYS A 411 6.83 -28.73 19.59
N LEU A 412 6.60 -27.74 18.76
CA LEU A 412 5.27 -27.36 18.31
C LEU A 412 4.95 -28.02 16.96
N LYS A 413 3.73 -28.44 16.77
CA LYS A 413 3.30 -29.01 15.49
C LYS A 413 3.30 -27.89 14.43
N ASN A 414 4.04 -28.08 13.36
CA ASN A 414 4.16 -27.19 12.22
C ASN A 414 4.80 -25.81 12.52
N VAL A 415 5.42 -25.63 13.67
CA VAL A 415 6.19 -24.43 14.00
C VAL A 415 7.54 -24.81 14.56
N THR A 416 8.60 -24.30 13.96
CA THR A 416 9.98 -24.51 14.41
C THR A 416 10.65 -23.17 14.65
N PHE A 417 11.29 -23.00 15.80
CA PHE A 417 12.16 -21.88 16.07
C PHE A 417 13.63 -22.34 16.00
N LEU A 418 14.42 -21.62 15.21
CA LEU A 418 15.84 -21.85 15.06
C LEU A 418 16.61 -20.60 15.45
N LYS A 419 17.57 -20.75 16.37
CA LYS A 419 18.49 -19.67 16.68
C LYS A 419 19.33 -19.34 15.44
N ARG A 420 19.53 -18.04 15.19
CA ARG A 420 20.34 -17.56 14.09
C ARG A 420 21.76 -18.10 14.14
N GLN A 421 22.25 -18.60 13.02
CA GLN A 421 23.67 -18.90 12.77
C GLN A 421 24.38 -17.68 12.15
N ASN A 422 25.70 -17.76 12.01
CA ASN A 422 26.51 -16.68 11.42
C ASN A 422 26.13 -16.41 9.96
N ASP A 423 25.88 -17.46 9.18
CA ASP A 423 25.40 -17.37 7.79
C ASP A 423 23.92 -17.74 7.71
N ILE A 424 23.08 -16.71 7.67
CA ILE A 424 21.63 -16.89 7.55
C ILE A 424 21.25 -17.48 6.18
N CYS A 425 21.95 -17.13 5.11
CA CYS A 425 21.64 -17.64 3.78
C CYS A 425 21.84 -19.15 3.71
N GLN A 426 22.98 -19.62 4.25
CA GLN A 426 23.26 -21.03 4.34
C GLN A 426 22.27 -21.75 5.27
N GLN A 427 21.92 -21.15 6.40
CA GLN A 427 20.92 -21.70 7.32
C GLN A 427 19.55 -21.84 6.68
N ILE A 428 19.10 -20.87 5.89
CA ILE A 428 17.83 -20.94 5.13
C ILE A 428 17.87 -22.11 4.15
N LYS A 429 18.99 -22.26 3.42
CA LYS A 429 19.19 -23.36 2.48
C LYS A 429 19.07 -24.71 3.20
N GLU A 430 19.78 -24.89 4.32
CA GLU A 430 19.71 -26.12 5.13
C GLU A 430 18.29 -26.44 5.61
N VAL A 431 17.54 -25.43 6.04
CA VAL A 431 16.12 -25.59 6.42
C VAL A 431 15.29 -26.10 5.26
N MET A 432 15.50 -25.57 4.06
CA MET A 432 14.77 -26.02 2.87
C MET A 432 15.15 -27.46 2.49
N GLU A 433 16.42 -27.80 2.53
CA GLU A 433 16.93 -29.15 2.23
C GLU A 433 16.43 -30.20 3.23
N ILE A 434 16.54 -29.92 4.54
CA ILE A 434 16.10 -30.84 5.61
C ILE A 434 14.59 -31.13 5.51
N ASN A 435 13.79 -30.12 5.15
CA ASN A 435 12.34 -30.27 5.05
C ASN A 435 11.87 -30.70 3.65
N ASN A 436 12.79 -30.88 2.71
CA ASN A 436 12.50 -31.13 1.30
C ASN A 436 11.52 -30.07 0.72
N TRP A 437 11.78 -28.79 1.03
CA TRP A 437 10.99 -27.67 0.53
C TRP A 437 11.59 -27.09 -0.74
N ASP A 438 10.73 -26.74 -1.66
CA ASP A 438 11.06 -25.99 -2.87
C ASP A 438 10.56 -24.55 -2.79
N PHE A 439 11.00 -23.71 -3.71
CA PHE A 439 10.53 -22.35 -3.80
C PHE A 439 9.10 -22.20 -4.33
N HIS A 440 8.49 -23.26 -4.92
CA HIS A 440 7.12 -23.22 -5.39
C HIS A 440 6.11 -23.08 -4.23
N ASN A 441 6.44 -23.71 -3.11
CA ASN A 441 5.56 -23.79 -1.95
C ASN A 441 6.09 -23.02 -0.73
N THR A 442 7.29 -22.38 -0.84
CA THR A 442 7.97 -21.74 0.28
C THR A 442 8.28 -20.28 -0.02
N ALA A 443 8.01 -19.39 0.93
CA ALA A 443 8.47 -18.00 0.88
C ALA A 443 9.36 -17.68 2.08
N ILE A 444 10.42 -16.90 1.82
CA ILE A 444 11.29 -16.33 2.84
C ILE A 444 10.82 -14.90 3.09
N LEU A 445 10.32 -14.65 4.31
CA LEU A 445 9.77 -13.36 4.71
C LEU A 445 10.74 -12.60 5.60
N ILE A 446 11.05 -11.37 5.20
CA ILE A 446 12.05 -10.55 5.86
C ILE A 446 11.45 -9.16 6.17
N PRO A 447 11.74 -8.58 7.34
CA PRO A 447 11.28 -7.22 7.67
C PRO A 447 11.84 -6.13 6.76
N GLN A 448 13.09 -6.30 6.25
CA GLN A 448 13.88 -5.25 5.62
C GLN A 448 14.31 -5.62 4.19
N LYS A 449 14.33 -4.62 3.27
CA LYS A 449 14.73 -4.83 1.86
C LYS A 449 16.25 -4.84 1.67
N VAL A 450 16.95 -3.89 2.26
CA VAL A 450 18.40 -3.65 2.08
C VAL A 450 19.18 -3.95 3.35
N GLY A 451 20.51 -4.06 3.23
CA GLY A 451 21.42 -4.40 4.32
C GLY A 451 21.88 -5.87 4.26
N ASP A 452 22.83 -6.22 5.12
CA ASP A 452 23.49 -7.54 5.11
C ASP A 452 22.54 -8.73 5.35
N TYR A 453 21.41 -8.45 6.00
CA TYR A 453 20.37 -9.44 6.29
C TYR A 453 19.03 -9.07 5.59
N GLY A 454 19.08 -8.21 4.57
CA GLY A 454 17.88 -7.81 3.83
C GLY A 454 17.51 -8.75 2.69
N CYS A 455 16.32 -8.55 2.12
CA CYS A 455 15.83 -9.37 0.99
C CYS A 455 16.82 -9.41 -0.18
N ASN A 456 17.47 -8.29 -0.51
CA ASN A 456 18.39 -8.21 -1.65
C ASN A 456 19.53 -9.21 -1.49
N LYS A 457 20.19 -9.24 -0.32
CA LYS A 457 21.32 -10.12 -0.06
C LYS A 457 20.94 -11.62 -0.16
N ILE A 458 19.76 -11.96 0.35
CA ILE A 458 19.28 -13.34 0.28
C ILE A 458 18.86 -13.70 -1.15
N ASN A 459 18.25 -12.77 -1.87
CA ASN A 459 17.93 -12.96 -3.29
C ASN A 459 19.18 -13.18 -4.13
N ASP A 460 20.23 -12.39 -3.91
CA ASP A 460 21.52 -12.54 -4.61
C ASP A 460 22.14 -13.92 -4.33
N PHE A 461 22.10 -14.39 -3.07
CA PHE A 461 22.62 -15.70 -2.70
C PHE A 461 21.90 -16.84 -3.45
N PHE A 462 20.59 -16.88 -3.42
CA PHE A 462 19.83 -17.95 -4.08
C PHE A 462 19.91 -17.85 -5.61
N GLN A 463 19.94 -16.64 -6.17
CA GLN A 463 20.13 -16.47 -7.60
C GLN A 463 21.53 -16.89 -8.08
N GLN A 464 22.58 -16.71 -7.27
CA GLN A 464 23.91 -17.22 -7.57
C GLN A 464 23.98 -18.75 -7.55
N MET A 465 23.14 -19.39 -6.75
CA MET A 465 23.03 -20.87 -6.73
C MET A 465 22.34 -21.42 -7.98
N ASN A 466 21.44 -20.66 -8.59
CA ASN A 466 20.85 -21.01 -9.87
C ASN A 466 21.92 -20.94 -10.96
N LYS A 467 22.31 -22.11 -11.52
CA LYS A 467 23.35 -22.26 -12.56
C LYS A 467 22.76 -22.28 -13.98
N SER A 468 21.45 -22.10 -14.12
CA SER A 468 20.79 -22.07 -15.41
C SER A 468 21.24 -20.86 -16.24
N GLU A 469 20.95 -20.90 -17.53
CA GLU A 469 21.28 -19.83 -18.46
C GLU A 469 20.60 -18.51 -18.10
N VAL A 470 21.25 -17.41 -18.49
CA VAL A 470 20.72 -16.06 -18.35
C VAL A 470 19.79 -15.79 -19.55
N LEU A 471 18.53 -15.54 -19.27
CA LEU A 471 17.52 -15.24 -20.29
C LEU A 471 17.31 -13.73 -20.47
N PHE A 472 17.52 -12.94 -19.39
CA PHE A 472 17.41 -11.49 -19.43
C PHE A 472 18.55 -10.86 -18.63
N LYS A 473 19.12 -9.78 -19.17
CA LYS A 473 20.14 -8.99 -18.46
C LYS A 473 20.10 -7.54 -18.96
N ASP A 474 19.97 -6.61 -18.01
CA ASP A 474 20.16 -5.18 -18.25
C ASP A 474 21.25 -4.63 -17.31
N LYS A 475 21.36 -3.31 -17.21
CA LYS A 475 22.36 -2.64 -16.33
C LYS A 475 22.13 -2.97 -14.84
N PHE A 476 20.90 -3.25 -14.42
CA PHE A 476 20.51 -3.35 -13.01
C PHE A 476 19.96 -4.72 -12.63
N LYS A 477 19.53 -5.52 -13.58
CA LYS A 477 18.82 -6.79 -13.37
C LYS A 477 19.42 -7.89 -14.23
N CYS A 478 19.36 -9.10 -13.69
CA CYS A 478 19.74 -10.31 -14.40
C CYS A 478 18.76 -11.40 -13.98
N PHE A 479 18.10 -12.07 -14.93
CA PHE A 479 17.20 -13.17 -14.65
C PHE A 479 17.64 -14.42 -15.41
N LYS A 480 17.66 -15.54 -14.68
CA LYS A 480 18.05 -16.84 -15.21
C LYS A 480 16.81 -17.73 -15.35
N ARG A 481 16.86 -18.70 -16.27
CA ARG A 481 15.82 -19.71 -16.41
C ARG A 481 15.49 -20.33 -15.05
N GLY A 482 14.19 -20.36 -14.70
CA GLY A 482 13.73 -20.92 -13.45
C GLY A 482 13.90 -20.02 -12.22
N ASP A 483 14.36 -18.76 -12.36
CA ASP A 483 14.40 -17.83 -11.23
C ASP A 483 13.00 -17.58 -10.68
N LYS A 484 12.88 -17.57 -9.35
CA LYS A 484 11.69 -17.11 -8.67
C LYS A 484 11.63 -15.60 -8.68
N LEU A 485 10.67 -15.07 -9.42
CA LEU A 485 10.47 -13.64 -9.65
C LEU A 485 9.11 -13.19 -9.12
N MET A 486 8.92 -11.88 -9.02
CA MET A 486 7.65 -11.28 -8.63
C MET A 486 7.32 -10.14 -9.57
N HIS A 487 6.07 -10.08 -10.00
CA HIS A 487 5.53 -8.94 -10.71
C HIS A 487 5.19 -7.82 -9.71
N ILE A 488 5.62 -6.59 -9.98
CA ILE A 488 5.59 -5.49 -8.99
C ILE A 488 4.66 -4.35 -9.34
N LYS A 489 3.94 -4.45 -10.45
CA LYS A 489 2.88 -3.51 -10.86
C LYS A 489 1.61 -4.28 -11.23
N ASN A 490 0.48 -3.60 -11.34
CA ASN A 490 -0.74 -4.23 -11.87
C ASN A 490 -0.76 -4.07 -13.40
N ASN A 491 -0.70 -5.17 -14.14
CA ASN A 491 -0.78 -5.16 -15.59
C ASN A 491 -2.10 -5.78 -16.07
N ASN A 492 -3.02 -4.92 -16.51
CA ASN A 492 -4.35 -5.36 -16.93
C ASN A 492 -4.36 -6.10 -18.28
N LYS A 493 -3.40 -5.81 -19.16
CA LYS A 493 -3.26 -6.50 -20.47
C LYS A 493 -2.88 -7.95 -20.23
N LEU A 494 -1.88 -8.19 -19.40
CA LEU A 494 -1.40 -9.52 -19.02
C LEU A 494 -2.26 -10.19 -17.94
N LYS A 495 -3.22 -9.48 -17.35
CA LYS A 495 -4.06 -9.95 -16.23
C LYS A 495 -3.23 -10.48 -15.06
N ILE A 496 -2.12 -9.80 -14.75
CA ILE A 496 -1.24 -10.09 -13.62
C ILE A 496 -1.24 -8.92 -12.64
N TYR A 497 -1.06 -9.22 -11.36
CA TYR A 497 -1.16 -8.23 -10.30
C TYR A 497 0.15 -8.08 -9.53
N ASN A 498 0.33 -6.90 -8.94
CA ASN A 498 1.45 -6.64 -8.04
C ASN A 498 1.50 -7.66 -6.90
N GLY A 499 2.63 -8.33 -6.74
CA GLY A 499 2.89 -9.35 -5.73
C GLY A 499 2.69 -10.79 -6.22
N GLU A 500 2.21 -11.02 -7.44
CA GLU A 500 2.17 -12.38 -7.99
C GLU A 500 3.58 -12.90 -8.28
N TRP A 501 3.84 -14.13 -7.89
CA TRP A 501 5.08 -14.81 -8.24
C TRP A 501 5.00 -15.39 -9.65
N ILE A 502 6.10 -15.25 -10.37
CA ILE A 502 6.30 -15.72 -11.73
C ILE A 502 7.67 -16.36 -11.87
N GLU A 503 7.85 -17.16 -12.88
CA GLU A 503 9.09 -17.83 -13.25
C GLU A 503 9.38 -17.55 -14.72
N ILE A 504 10.59 -17.09 -15.04
CA ILE A 504 11.02 -16.95 -16.42
C ILE A 504 11.39 -18.32 -16.97
N ILE A 505 10.76 -18.72 -18.07
CA ILE A 505 10.90 -20.05 -18.64
C ILE A 505 11.65 -20.09 -19.97
N ASP A 506 11.50 -19.04 -20.79
CA ASP A 506 12.15 -18.97 -22.09
C ASP A 506 12.21 -17.55 -22.65
N VAL A 507 12.93 -17.39 -23.76
CA VAL A 507 13.01 -16.18 -24.56
C VAL A 507 12.87 -16.51 -26.04
N ILE A 508 12.01 -15.79 -26.73
CA ILE A 508 11.83 -15.88 -28.17
C ILE A 508 12.42 -14.62 -28.79
N LYS A 509 13.40 -14.80 -29.68
CA LYS A 509 13.98 -13.73 -30.48
C LYS A 509 13.43 -13.87 -31.88
N GLU A 510 12.80 -12.84 -32.42
CA GLU A 510 12.46 -12.79 -33.81
C GLU A 510 13.73 -12.56 -34.67
N GLU A 511 13.73 -12.94 -35.94
CA GLU A 511 14.91 -12.85 -36.82
C GLU A 511 15.35 -11.40 -37.11
N SER A 512 14.64 -10.39 -36.60
CA SER A 512 15.04 -9.00 -36.65
C SER A 512 16.17 -8.71 -35.61
N GLU A 513 17.22 -8.01 -36.01
CA GLU A 513 18.41 -7.73 -35.16
C GLU A 513 18.12 -6.77 -34.01
N SER A 514 16.87 -6.31 -33.81
CA SER A 514 16.55 -5.33 -32.73
C SER A 514 16.20 -6.05 -31.41
N GLU A 515 16.78 -5.58 -30.30
CA GLU A 515 16.42 -6.07 -28.95
C GLU A 515 14.95 -5.80 -28.60
N GLU A 516 14.28 -4.89 -29.32
CA GLU A 516 12.87 -4.51 -29.12
C GLU A 516 11.90 -5.62 -29.53
N ASP A 517 12.29 -6.51 -30.45
CA ASP A 517 11.46 -7.63 -30.94
C ASP A 517 11.63 -8.92 -30.11
N THR A 518 12.26 -8.82 -28.93
CA THR A 518 12.48 -9.97 -28.05
C THR A 518 11.29 -10.17 -27.10
N THR A 519 10.68 -11.36 -27.16
CA THR A 519 9.58 -11.74 -26.24
C THR A 519 10.09 -12.68 -25.16
N TYR A 520 9.85 -12.33 -23.90
CA TYR A 520 10.21 -13.12 -22.74
C TYR A 520 9.00 -13.90 -22.23
N LEU A 521 9.15 -15.21 -22.08
CA LEU A 521 8.08 -16.08 -21.62
C LEU A 521 8.17 -16.35 -20.14
N PHE A 522 7.07 -16.09 -19.46
CA PHE A 522 6.91 -16.33 -18.02
C PHE A 522 5.78 -17.29 -17.75
N LYS A 523 5.91 -18.02 -16.66
CA LYS A 523 4.85 -18.85 -16.11
C LYS A 523 4.45 -18.32 -14.74
N ARG A 524 3.15 -18.36 -14.40
CA ARG A 524 2.72 -18.10 -13.02
C ARG A 524 3.31 -19.15 -12.11
N TYR A 525 3.91 -18.73 -11.01
CA TYR A 525 4.61 -19.62 -10.09
C TYR A 525 3.65 -20.61 -9.43
N GLY A 526 4.05 -21.88 -9.34
CA GLY A 526 3.22 -22.94 -8.76
C GLY A 526 2.08 -23.45 -9.65
N THR A 527 1.98 -23.01 -10.91
CA THR A 527 0.99 -23.53 -11.88
C THR A 527 1.63 -24.53 -12.86
N GLU A 528 0.80 -25.40 -13.43
CA GLU A 528 1.25 -26.26 -14.54
C GLU A 528 1.58 -25.44 -15.78
N THR A 529 2.52 -25.94 -16.59
CA THR A 529 2.89 -25.32 -17.86
C THR A 529 1.78 -25.62 -18.87
N SER A 530 0.87 -24.67 -19.05
CA SER A 530 -0.18 -24.70 -20.07
C SER A 530 -0.22 -23.33 -20.75
N GLU A 531 -0.68 -23.24 -21.98
CA GLU A 531 -0.80 -21.98 -22.73
C GLU A 531 -1.54 -20.88 -21.95
N LYS A 532 -2.54 -21.24 -21.14
CA LYS A 532 -3.30 -20.30 -20.32
C LYS A 532 -2.50 -19.68 -19.17
N ASN A 533 -1.40 -20.30 -18.76
CA ASN A 533 -0.56 -19.88 -17.64
C ASN A 533 0.73 -19.20 -18.12
N ILE A 534 0.99 -19.19 -19.43
CA ILE A 534 2.14 -18.50 -20.01
C ILE A 534 1.80 -17.03 -20.22
N LEU A 535 2.73 -16.17 -19.89
CA LEU A 535 2.68 -14.72 -20.02
C LEU A 535 3.82 -14.30 -20.94
N SER A 536 3.54 -13.44 -21.91
CA SER A 536 4.54 -12.90 -22.83
C SER A 536 4.84 -11.45 -22.43
N TYR A 537 6.10 -11.15 -22.15
CA TYR A 537 6.59 -9.84 -21.74
C TYR A 537 7.51 -9.27 -22.81
N ASP A 538 7.36 -7.99 -23.06
CA ASP A 538 8.33 -7.19 -23.80
C ASP A 538 9.46 -6.70 -22.88
N LEU A 539 10.49 -6.12 -23.49
CA LEU A 539 11.67 -5.61 -22.79
C LEU A 539 11.33 -4.56 -21.74
N GLU A 540 10.39 -3.67 -22.02
CA GLU A 540 9.97 -2.63 -21.10
C GLU A 540 9.26 -3.19 -19.87
N THR A 541 8.32 -4.10 -20.08
CA THR A 541 7.57 -4.76 -18.99
C THR A 541 8.52 -5.54 -18.07
N ILE A 542 9.45 -6.31 -18.60
CA ILE A 542 10.39 -7.08 -17.77
C ILE A 542 11.31 -6.15 -16.98
N SER A 543 11.81 -5.09 -17.60
CA SER A 543 12.71 -4.13 -16.95
C SER A 543 12.02 -3.37 -15.81
N ASN A 544 10.75 -2.95 -16.00
CA ASN A 544 10.04 -2.07 -15.09
C ASN A 544 9.13 -2.79 -14.08
N GLU A 545 8.65 -4.00 -14.40
CA GLU A 545 7.58 -4.64 -13.64
C GLU A 545 7.99 -5.95 -12.95
N VAL A 546 9.24 -6.40 -13.08
CA VAL A 546 9.69 -7.69 -12.54
C VAL A 546 10.88 -7.52 -11.60
N MET A 547 10.92 -8.31 -10.53
CA MET A 547 12.06 -8.37 -9.59
C MET A 547 12.32 -9.81 -9.11
N VAL A 548 13.56 -10.08 -8.68
CA VAL A 548 13.92 -11.35 -8.01
C VAL A 548 13.20 -11.45 -6.67
N ALA A 549 12.64 -12.62 -6.35
CA ALA A 549 11.75 -12.80 -5.21
C ALA A 549 11.86 -14.16 -4.50
N TYR A 550 13.04 -14.72 -4.34
CA TYR A 550 13.27 -15.84 -3.43
C TYR A 550 12.93 -15.46 -2.00
N ALA A 551 13.35 -14.25 -1.61
CA ALA A 551 12.96 -13.59 -0.37
C ALA A 551 12.24 -12.27 -0.66
N VAL A 552 11.21 -11.96 0.13
CA VAL A 552 10.39 -10.76 -0.02
C VAL A 552 10.09 -10.12 1.33
N THR A 553 9.77 -8.84 1.32
CA THR A 553 9.32 -8.17 2.55
C THR A 553 7.91 -8.64 2.94
N VAL A 554 7.63 -8.64 4.24
CA VAL A 554 6.29 -8.98 4.77
C VAL A 554 5.19 -8.14 4.11
N HIS A 555 5.46 -6.86 3.84
CA HIS A 555 4.51 -5.96 3.16
C HIS A 555 4.09 -6.46 1.78
N LYS A 556 5.04 -7.01 1.01
CA LYS A 556 4.74 -7.55 -0.33
C LYS A 556 3.91 -8.84 -0.33
N CYS A 557 3.86 -9.54 0.81
CA CYS A 557 3.05 -10.73 0.98
C CYS A 557 1.71 -10.48 1.66
N GLN A 558 1.32 -9.23 1.91
CA GLN A 558 -0.01 -8.96 2.46
C GLN A 558 -1.11 -9.46 1.52
N GLY A 559 -2.12 -10.09 2.10
CA GLY A 559 -3.21 -10.72 1.33
C GLY A 559 -2.90 -12.11 0.78
N SER A 560 -1.64 -12.59 0.78
CA SER A 560 -1.30 -13.95 0.30
C SER A 560 -1.49 -15.02 1.38
N THR A 561 -1.61 -16.28 0.94
CA THR A 561 -1.56 -17.48 1.79
C THR A 561 -0.49 -18.40 1.21
N ILE A 562 0.48 -18.81 2.01
CA ILE A 562 1.70 -19.50 1.58
C ILE A 562 1.83 -20.80 2.36
N LYS A 563 2.11 -21.89 1.67
CA LYS A 563 2.18 -23.22 2.30
C LYS A 563 3.25 -23.27 3.39
N ASN A 564 4.49 -22.96 3.05
CA ASN A 564 5.61 -22.95 3.98
C ASN A 564 6.22 -21.55 4.07
N VAL A 565 6.47 -21.07 5.26
CA VAL A 565 7.08 -19.76 5.50
C VAL A 565 8.34 -19.91 6.34
N ILE A 566 9.43 -19.30 5.89
CA ILE A 566 10.63 -19.04 6.69
C ILE A 566 10.61 -17.56 7.04
N PHE A 567 10.44 -17.25 8.32
CA PHE A 567 10.36 -15.87 8.82
C PHE A 567 11.64 -15.48 9.56
N ILE A 568 12.27 -14.37 9.16
CA ILE A 568 13.52 -13.91 9.76
C ILE A 568 13.24 -12.85 10.83
N ALA A 569 13.63 -13.13 12.09
CA ALA A 569 13.39 -12.26 13.23
C ALA A 569 14.68 -12.01 14.04
N ILE A 570 15.51 -11.09 13.58
CA ILE A 570 16.84 -10.78 14.15
C ILE A 570 16.90 -9.35 14.70
N PRO A 571 17.82 -9.05 15.65
CA PRO A 571 17.96 -7.73 16.26
C PRO A 571 18.25 -6.60 15.27
N GLU A 572 18.99 -6.88 14.19
CA GLU A 572 19.32 -5.90 13.14
C GLU A 572 18.07 -5.35 12.46
N HIS A 573 16.99 -6.12 12.46
CA HIS A 573 15.68 -5.69 11.93
C HIS A 573 14.80 -5.00 12.99
N GLN A 574 15.31 -4.72 14.20
CA GLN A 574 14.50 -4.28 15.34
C GLN A 574 13.64 -3.04 15.04
N TYR A 575 14.13 -2.10 14.23
CA TYR A 575 13.35 -0.91 13.84
C TYR A 575 12.09 -1.25 13.02
N MET A 576 12.12 -2.33 12.26
CA MET A 576 11.01 -2.79 11.44
C MET A 576 10.14 -3.84 12.14
N LEU A 577 10.73 -4.61 13.09
CA LEU A 577 10.03 -5.65 13.82
C LEU A 577 9.03 -5.05 14.81
N THR A 578 7.79 -4.93 14.36
CA THR A 578 6.65 -4.53 15.17
C THR A 578 5.72 -5.70 15.38
N ARG A 579 4.82 -5.59 16.33
CA ARG A 579 3.81 -6.60 16.63
C ARG A 579 3.01 -6.97 15.38
N GLU A 580 2.52 -5.95 14.66
CA GLU A 580 1.72 -6.13 13.45
C GLU A 580 2.53 -6.77 12.32
N LEU A 581 3.82 -6.43 12.18
CA LEU A 581 4.66 -7.02 11.14
C LEU A 581 4.92 -8.50 11.41
N VAL A 582 5.27 -8.86 12.65
CA VAL A 582 5.50 -10.26 13.04
C VAL A 582 4.22 -11.07 12.90
N TYR A 583 3.09 -10.53 13.40
CA TYR A 583 1.78 -11.15 13.22
C TYR A 583 1.43 -11.38 11.76
N THR A 584 1.58 -10.33 10.92
CA THR A 584 1.27 -10.41 9.49
C THR A 584 2.14 -11.45 8.79
N GLY A 585 3.45 -11.46 9.04
CA GLY A 585 4.38 -12.41 8.42
C GLY A 585 4.06 -13.86 8.79
N MET A 586 3.90 -14.16 10.08
CA MET A 586 3.56 -15.50 10.54
C MET A 586 2.17 -15.95 10.07
N SER A 587 1.20 -15.04 10.04
CA SER A 587 -0.18 -15.35 9.64
C SER A 587 -0.36 -15.65 8.15
N ARG A 588 0.67 -15.44 7.32
CA ARG A 588 0.67 -15.87 5.90
C ARG A 588 0.78 -17.38 5.77
N THR A 589 1.27 -18.08 6.79
CA THR A 589 1.52 -19.51 6.78
C THR A 589 0.21 -20.31 6.74
N ALA A 590 0.13 -21.22 5.77
CA ALA A 590 -0.95 -22.23 5.73
C ALA A 590 -0.57 -23.48 6.53
N ASP A 591 0.61 -24.05 6.27
CA ASP A 591 1.01 -25.34 6.83
C ASP A 591 2.20 -25.20 7.82
N ASN A 592 3.40 -24.86 7.35
CA ASN A 592 4.60 -24.91 8.16
C ASN A 592 5.27 -23.55 8.30
N LEU A 593 5.66 -23.20 9.52
CA LEU A 593 6.37 -21.98 9.86
C LEU A 593 7.74 -22.34 10.48
N VAL A 594 8.81 -21.84 9.88
CA VAL A 594 10.13 -21.82 10.50
C VAL A 594 10.50 -20.38 10.81
N ILE A 595 10.85 -20.10 12.06
CA ILE A 595 11.35 -18.79 12.47
C ILE A 595 12.84 -18.92 12.71
N ILE A 596 13.64 -18.15 11.96
CA ILE A 596 15.09 -18.04 12.20
C ILE A 596 15.36 -16.69 12.86
N GLY A 597 15.92 -16.70 14.05
CA GLY A 597 16.18 -15.45 14.73
C GLY A 597 16.60 -15.56 16.18
N GLU A 598 16.27 -14.52 16.94
CA GLU A 598 16.58 -14.42 18.36
C GLU A 598 15.32 -14.19 19.18
N GLU A 599 15.18 -14.91 20.31
CA GLU A 599 14.04 -14.80 21.23
C GLU A 599 13.80 -13.36 21.68
N GLN A 600 14.89 -12.62 21.96
CA GLN A 600 14.81 -11.21 22.37
C GLN A 600 14.24 -10.30 21.30
N ALA A 601 14.49 -10.57 20.02
CA ALA A 601 13.94 -9.78 18.92
C ALA A 601 12.42 -9.95 18.83
N LEU A 602 11.91 -11.18 18.98
CA LEU A 602 10.48 -11.47 19.03
C LEU A 602 9.82 -10.89 20.29
N GLU A 603 10.47 -11.04 21.45
CA GLU A 603 9.97 -10.48 22.71
C GLU A 603 9.80 -8.95 22.61
N LYS A 604 10.83 -8.24 22.17
CA LYS A 604 10.76 -6.77 21.98
C LYS A 604 9.70 -6.37 20.97
N SER A 605 9.56 -7.12 19.87
CA SER A 605 8.54 -6.82 18.86
C SER A 605 7.11 -6.94 19.41
N SER A 606 6.86 -7.85 20.35
CA SER A 606 5.54 -8.04 20.95
C SER A 606 5.03 -6.83 21.75
N PHE A 607 5.93 -5.97 22.24
CA PHE A 607 5.60 -4.73 22.93
C PHE A 607 5.52 -3.51 22.01
N ARG A 608 6.06 -3.60 20.80
CA ARG A 608 6.13 -2.49 19.84
C ARG A 608 4.92 -2.50 18.91
N LYS A 609 3.99 -1.58 19.14
CA LYS A 609 2.74 -1.46 18.37
C LYS A 609 2.78 -0.20 17.47
N VAL A 610 2.43 -0.35 16.20
CA VAL A 610 2.37 0.76 15.23
C VAL A 610 0.97 1.35 15.13
N SER A 611 -0.07 0.52 15.17
CA SER A 611 -1.45 0.96 14.93
C SER A 611 -1.95 2.04 15.91
N ASN A 612 -1.43 2.10 17.15
CA ASN A 612 -1.85 3.11 18.13
C ASN A 612 -1.13 4.47 17.98
N THR A 613 -0.16 4.59 17.09
CA THR A 613 0.62 5.83 16.90
C THR A 613 0.10 6.72 15.80
N ARG A 614 -0.78 6.20 14.94
CA ARG A 614 -1.35 6.95 13.83
C ARG A 614 -2.42 7.91 14.31
N ARG A 615 -2.27 9.16 13.91
CA ARG A 615 -3.25 10.22 14.11
C ARG A 615 -3.95 10.49 12.80
N THR A 616 -5.28 10.37 12.79
CA THR A 616 -6.08 10.64 11.60
C THR A 616 -7.05 11.78 11.87
N PHE A 617 -7.33 12.58 10.86
CA PHE A 617 -8.35 13.61 10.94
C PHE A 617 -9.73 12.99 11.15
N LEU A 618 -9.99 11.84 10.54
CA LEU A 618 -11.22 11.07 10.71
C LEU A 618 -11.49 10.71 12.19
N GLU A 619 -10.44 10.37 12.95
CA GLU A 619 -10.56 10.09 14.39
C GLU A 619 -10.80 11.37 15.21
N LEU A 620 -10.20 12.49 14.81
CA LEU A 620 -10.39 13.76 15.51
C LEU A 620 -11.76 14.38 15.26
N LEU A 621 -12.36 14.17 14.09
CA LEU A 621 -13.75 14.56 13.83
C LEU A 621 -14.72 13.97 14.86
N CYS A 622 -14.38 12.82 15.47
CA CYS A 622 -15.13 12.26 16.61
C CYS A 622 -15.14 13.14 17.85
N LYS A 623 -14.14 14.00 18.03
CA LYS A 623 -14.02 14.86 19.21
C LYS A 623 -14.77 16.18 19.03
N MET A 624 -15.05 16.55 17.79
CA MET A 624 -15.72 17.82 17.43
C MET A 624 -17.26 17.74 17.46
N LEU A 625 -17.81 16.57 17.38
CA LEU A 625 -19.25 16.26 17.31
C LEU A 625 -19.70 15.49 18.56
#